data_e89cf3ca970e28308574b8c7a220be23
#
_entry.id   e89cf3ca970e28308574b8c7a220be23
#
_cell.length_a   1.000
_cell.length_b   1.000
_cell.length_c   1.000
_cell.angle_alpha   90.00
_cell.angle_beta   90.00
_cell.angle_gamma   90.00
#
_symmetry.space_group_name_H-M   'P 1'
#
loop_
_entity.id
_entity.type
_entity.pdbx_description
1 polymer ?
#
loop_
_entity_poly.entity_id
_entity_poly.type
_entity_poly.pdbx_seq_one_letter_code
_entity_poly.pdbx_strand_id
1 'polypeptide(L)'
;VSQTISSGTPAMQMPNDVFSQYRDFIYQHCGIYFQDNKKYLLEGRIAKRMQHLKINDFAAYLSLLKFGGTRDQEYRFLYEAITINETFFFRNEAQLAVLDESLLAELIKTKAGKPKIKIWSAASSSGEEAHTLAIMYLEKWRHKFPGLEFEIVGTDISPHVLDIARKGVYRQYAVRNMSPEITKKYFRVNGSEYILSDEVRRIC
;
A
#
# COMPACT_ATOMS: atom_id res chain seq x y z
N VAL A 1 29.12 2.12 42.46
CA VAL A 1 28.57 2.94 41.39
C VAL A 1 29.22 2.47 40.11
N SER A 2 28.63 1.50 39.43
CA SER A 2 29.08 1.03 38.10
C SER A 2 28.15 1.61 37.05
N GLN A 3 28.64 2.56 36.27
CA GLN A 3 27.99 3.04 35.06
C GLN A 3 28.15 1.97 33.96
N THR A 4 27.07 1.31 33.63
CA THR A 4 26.97 0.48 32.41
C THR A 4 26.86 1.42 31.23
N ILE A 5 27.95 1.65 30.52
CA ILE A 5 27.98 2.35 29.24
C ILE A 5 27.35 1.38 28.23
N SER A 6 26.12 1.68 27.81
CA SER A 6 25.47 1.04 26.66
C SER A 6 26.29 1.40 25.41
N SER A 7 27.08 0.47 24.92
CA SER A 7 27.78 0.59 23.63
C SER A 7 26.78 0.43 22.48
N GLY A 8 26.06 1.51 22.22
CA GLY A 8 25.31 1.61 20.96
C GLY A 8 26.29 1.62 19.82
N THR A 9 26.25 0.62 18.95
CA THR A 9 26.96 0.65 17.65
C THR A 9 26.62 1.95 16.95
N PRO A 10 27.60 2.78 16.52
CA PRO A 10 27.31 4.03 15.85
C PRO A 10 26.43 3.74 14.64
N ALA A 11 25.32 4.49 14.51
CA ALA A 11 24.43 4.37 13.37
C ALA A 11 25.25 4.56 12.08
N MET A 12 25.21 3.58 11.22
CA MET A 12 25.96 3.59 9.97
C MET A 12 25.43 4.72 9.08
N GLN A 13 26.27 5.70 8.73
CA GLN A 13 25.87 6.84 7.91
C GLN A 13 26.14 6.55 6.43
N MET A 14 25.15 6.84 5.60
CA MET A 14 25.29 6.74 4.14
C MET A 14 26.05 7.98 3.61
N PRO A 15 27.17 7.81 2.88
CA PRO A 15 27.83 8.93 2.20
C PRO A 15 26.88 9.63 1.20
N ASN A 16 27.09 10.94 0.96
CA ASN A 16 26.19 11.72 0.10
C ASN A 16 26.23 11.27 -1.37
N ASP A 17 27.38 10.88 -1.86
CA ASP A 17 27.57 10.33 -3.21
C ASP A 17 26.86 8.98 -3.36
N VAL A 18 26.89 8.13 -2.34
CA VAL A 18 26.16 6.85 -2.30
C VAL A 18 24.67 7.09 -2.23
N PHE A 19 24.23 8.09 -1.42
CA PHE A 19 22.81 8.49 -1.39
C PHE A 19 22.31 8.91 -2.78
N SER A 20 23.06 9.73 -3.50
CA SER A 20 22.69 10.16 -4.85
C SER A 20 22.55 8.95 -5.79
N GLN A 21 23.45 7.99 -5.70
CA GLN A 21 23.36 6.76 -6.50
C GLN A 21 22.13 5.91 -6.15
N TYR A 22 21.77 5.79 -4.85
CA TYR A 22 20.51 5.11 -4.45
C TYR A 22 19.29 5.85 -4.95
N ARG A 23 19.23 7.18 -4.78
CA ARG A 23 18.13 8.01 -5.25
C ARG A 23 17.87 7.81 -6.74
N ASP A 24 18.93 7.90 -7.55
CA ASP A 24 18.85 7.79 -9.00
C ASP A 24 18.45 6.35 -9.41
N PHE A 25 19.02 5.34 -8.75
CA PHE A 25 18.67 3.95 -8.95
C PHE A 25 17.20 3.68 -8.63
N ILE A 26 16.69 4.13 -7.48
CA ILE A 26 15.29 3.96 -7.07
C ILE A 26 14.36 4.69 -8.05
N TYR A 27 14.69 5.93 -8.41
CA TYR A 27 13.89 6.71 -9.35
C TYR A 27 13.77 6.04 -10.72
N GLN A 28 14.85 5.51 -11.25
CA GLN A 28 14.86 4.79 -12.52
C GLN A 28 14.02 3.50 -12.51
N HIS A 29 13.97 2.81 -11.36
CA HIS A 29 13.30 1.51 -11.26
C HIS A 29 11.82 1.60 -10.86
N CYS A 30 11.44 2.61 -10.08
CA CYS A 30 10.06 2.70 -9.57
C CYS A 30 9.48 4.12 -9.53
N GLY A 31 10.18 5.14 -10.01
CA GLY A 31 9.69 6.51 -10.06
C GLY A 31 9.66 7.24 -8.70
N ILE A 32 10.09 6.60 -7.61
CA ILE A 32 10.13 7.23 -6.28
C ILE A 32 11.38 8.09 -6.17
N TYR A 33 11.20 9.39 -5.91
CA TYR A 33 12.30 10.34 -5.76
C TYR A 33 12.48 10.77 -4.30
N PHE A 34 13.68 10.60 -3.78
CA PHE A 34 14.06 11.05 -2.44
C PHE A 34 14.76 12.40 -2.51
N GLN A 35 14.15 13.44 -1.93
CA GLN A 35 14.81 14.74 -1.75
C GLN A 35 15.99 14.64 -0.77
N ASP A 36 16.96 15.53 -0.88
CA ASP A 36 18.18 15.49 -0.05
C ASP A 36 17.88 15.55 1.45
N ASN A 37 16.89 16.34 1.86
CA ASN A 37 16.43 16.42 3.25
C ASN A 37 15.74 15.14 3.76
N LYS A 38 15.50 14.14 2.91
CA LYS A 38 14.90 12.84 3.24
C LYS A 38 15.93 11.68 3.24
N LYS A 39 17.21 12.00 3.09
CA LYS A 39 18.31 11.02 3.14
C LYS A 39 18.22 10.11 4.37
N TYR A 40 17.97 10.67 5.53
CA TYR A 40 17.86 9.92 6.79
C TYR A 40 16.78 8.83 6.77
N LEU A 41 15.68 9.06 6.04
CA LEU A 41 14.61 8.06 5.89
C LEU A 41 15.10 6.87 5.05
N LEU A 42 15.73 7.15 3.92
CA LEU A 42 16.27 6.11 3.06
C LEU A 42 17.37 5.32 3.77
N GLU A 43 18.29 6.01 4.43
CA GLU A 43 19.37 5.44 5.23
C GLU A 43 18.82 4.47 6.29
N GLY A 44 17.91 4.92 7.14
CA GLY A 44 17.34 4.08 8.20
C GLY A 44 16.56 2.86 7.67
N ARG A 45 15.90 2.99 6.52
CA ARG A 45 15.15 1.90 5.89
C ARG A 45 16.06 0.85 5.29
N ILE A 46 17.08 1.28 4.54
CA ILE A 46 18.06 0.38 3.92
C ILE A 46 18.93 -0.30 4.97
N ALA A 47 19.38 0.43 6.01
CA ALA A 47 20.18 -0.11 7.08
C ALA A 47 19.56 -1.35 7.76
N LYS A 48 18.25 -1.36 7.94
CA LYS A 48 17.52 -2.53 8.49
C LYS A 48 17.69 -3.77 7.60
N ARG A 49 17.60 -3.62 6.29
CA ARG A 49 17.79 -4.74 5.35
C ARG A 49 19.24 -5.19 5.34
N MET A 50 20.19 -4.26 5.34
CA MET A 50 21.62 -4.54 5.37
C MET A 50 22.01 -5.33 6.63
N GLN A 51 21.46 -4.98 7.79
CA GLN A 51 21.67 -5.73 9.05
C GLN A 51 21.22 -7.19 8.91
N HIS A 52 20.05 -7.43 8.30
CA HIS A 52 19.55 -8.78 8.05
C HIS A 52 20.49 -9.58 7.15
N LEU A 53 21.08 -8.94 6.15
CA LEU A 53 22.03 -9.54 5.21
C LEU A 53 23.48 -9.57 5.74
N LYS A 54 23.74 -8.99 6.92
CA LYS A 54 25.08 -8.81 7.50
C LYS A 54 26.03 -8.02 6.60
N ILE A 55 25.48 -7.06 5.86
CA ILE A 55 26.24 -6.12 5.03
C ILE A 55 26.44 -4.83 5.82
N ASN A 56 27.68 -4.36 5.92
CA ASN A 56 28.05 -3.18 6.71
C ASN A 56 28.47 -1.97 5.87
N ASP A 57 28.22 -2.01 4.57
CA ASP A 57 28.53 -0.94 3.64
C ASP A 57 27.39 -0.70 2.64
N PHE A 58 26.91 0.55 2.58
CA PHE A 58 25.83 0.94 1.68
C PHE A 58 26.18 0.77 0.20
N ALA A 59 27.45 1.01 -0.19
CA ALA A 59 27.89 0.83 -1.57
C ALA A 59 27.88 -0.66 -1.96
N ALA A 60 28.27 -1.55 -1.04
CA ALA A 60 28.20 -2.99 -1.25
C ALA A 60 26.76 -3.49 -1.45
N TYR A 61 25.80 -2.98 -0.65
CA TYR A 61 24.40 -3.35 -0.84
C TYR A 61 23.83 -2.77 -2.16
N LEU A 62 24.20 -1.56 -2.54
CA LEU A 62 23.82 -1.02 -3.85
C LEU A 62 24.38 -1.86 -5.01
N SER A 63 25.60 -2.36 -4.88
CA SER A 63 26.20 -3.27 -5.87
C SER A 63 25.45 -4.60 -5.95
N LEU A 64 24.98 -5.14 -4.81
CA LEU A 64 24.10 -6.31 -4.78
C LEU A 64 22.79 -6.06 -5.53
N LEU A 65 22.16 -4.90 -5.33
CA LEU A 65 20.96 -4.50 -6.04
C LEU A 65 21.17 -4.35 -7.54
N LYS A 66 22.33 -3.83 -7.97
CA LYS A 66 22.63 -3.61 -9.39
C LYS A 66 23.05 -4.87 -10.12
N PHE A 67 23.85 -5.72 -9.49
CA PHE A 67 24.60 -6.78 -10.17
C PHE A 67 24.49 -8.16 -9.50
N GLY A 68 23.85 -8.25 -8.32
CA GLY A 68 23.75 -9.51 -7.58
C GLY A 68 22.85 -10.54 -8.26
N GLY A 69 23.18 -11.81 -8.10
CA GLY A 69 22.35 -12.92 -8.60
C GLY A 69 20.95 -13.02 -7.96
N THR A 70 20.76 -12.40 -6.80
CA THR A 70 19.48 -12.35 -6.05
C THR A 70 18.78 -11.00 -6.17
N ARG A 71 19.19 -10.13 -7.08
CA ARG A 71 18.69 -8.75 -7.22
C ARG A 71 17.17 -8.66 -7.31
N ASP A 72 16.51 -9.57 -8.02
CA ASP A 72 15.06 -9.53 -8.23
C ASP A 72 14.28 -9.80 -6.91
N GLN A 73 14.87 -10.61 -6.02
CA GLN A 73 14.35 -10.79 -4.66
C GLN A 73 14.62 -9.57 -3.80
N GLU A 74 15.82 -8.98 -3.91
CA GLU A 74 16.21 -7.78 -3.16
C GLU A 74 15.41 -6.55 -3.58
N TYR A 75 14.95 -6.44 -4.83
CA TYR A 75 14.05 -5.36 -5.26
C TYR A 75 12.73 -5.38 -4.48
N ARG A 76 12.16 -6.56 -4.20
CA ARG A 76 10.94 -6.66 -3.38
C ARG A 76 11.16 -6.10 -1.98
N PHE A 77 12.26 -6.46 -1.32
CA PHE A 77 12.60 -5.91 -0.01
C PHE A 77 12.90 -4.41 -0.06
N LEU A 78 13.57 -3.93 -1.11
CA LEU A 78 13.80 -2.51 -1.31
C LEU A 78 12.47 -1.76 -1.42
N TYR A 79 11.55 -2.21 -2.28
CA TYR A 79 10.24 -1.58 -2.47
C TYR A 79 9.42 -1.57 -1.17
N GLU A 80 9.38 -2.67 -0.44
CA GLU A 80 8.75 -2.72 0.88
C GLU A 80 9.37 -1.72 1.86
N ALA A 81 10.69 -1.59 1.85
CA ALA A 81 11.38 -0.67 2.74
C ALA A 81 11.14 0.80 2.39
N ILE A 82 11.05 1.17 1.11
CA ILE A 82 10.98 2.57 0.67
C ILE A 82 9.56 3.11 0.52
N THR A 83 8.54 2.25 0.40
CA THR A 83 7.14 2.64 0.29
C THR A 83 6.52 3.01 1.64
N ILE A 84 5.49 3.84 1.62
CA ILE A 84 4.65 4.15 2.77
C ILE A 84 3.28 3.57 2.47
N ASN A 85 2.96 2.49 3.16
CA ASN A 85 1.74 1.71 2.90
C ASN A 85 0.59 2.08 3.86
N GLU A 86 0.55 3.35 4.35
CA GLU A 86 -0.53 3.79 5.23
C GLU A 86 -1.83 3.90 4.45
N THR A 87 -2.81 3.09 4.84
CA THR A 87 -4.15 3.08 4.27
C THR A 87 -5.18 2.64 5.30
N PHE A 88 -6.46 2.98 5.07
CA PHE A 88 -7.58 2.56 5.89
C PHE A 88 -8.88 2.71 5.12
N PHE A 89 -9.92 1.97 5.51
CA PHE A 89 -11.24 2.03 4.90
C PHE A 89 -11.86 3.43 5.01
N PHE A 90 -12.52 3.85 3.94
CA PHE A 90 -13.17 5.18 3.83
C PHE A 90 -12.22 6.35 4.05
N ARG A 91 -10.95 6.20 3.65
CA ARG A 91 -9.99 7.31 3.58
C ARG A 91 -10.44 8.31 2.51
N ASN A 92 -10.21 9.64 2.76
CA ASN A 92 -10.55 10.71 1.81
C ASN A 92 -12.05 10.79 1.48
N GLU A 93 -12.89 10.91 2.50
CA GLU A 93 -14.35 10.97 2.38
C GLU A 93 -14.84 11.98 1.33
N ALA A 94 -14.20 13.15 1.23
CA ALA A 94 -14.55 14.15 0.22
C ALA A 94 -14.37 13.63 -1.22
N GLN A 95 -13.31 12.88 -1.49
CA GLN A 95 -13.09 12.26 -2.80
C GLN A 95 -14.12 11.16 -3.10
N LEU A 96 -14.43 10.35 -2.10
CA LEU A 96 -15.47 9.31 -2.21
C LEU A 96 -16.86 9.90 -2.44
N ALA A 97 -17.17 11.04 -1.80
CA ALA A 97 -18.42 11.77 -2.02
C ALA A 97 -18.54 12.29 -3.46
N VAL A 98 -17.49 12.89 -4.02
CA VAL A 98 -17.49 13.34 -5.43
C VAL A 98 -17.73 12.16 -6.38
N LEU A 99 -17.11 11.01 -6.13
CA LEU A 99 -17.33 9.81 -6.93
C LEU A 99 -18.80 9.32 -6.83
N ASP A 100 -19.36 9.29 -5.63
CA ASP A 100 -20.74 8.81 -5.37
C ASP A 100 -21.80 9.77 -5.92
N GLU A 101 -21.64 11.07 -5.71
CA GLU A 101 -22.66 12.07 -5.99
C GLU A 101 -22.72 12.51 -7.45
N SER A 102 -21.57 12.56 -8.15
CA SER A 102 -21.50 13.11 -9.50
C SER A 102 -20.81 12.19 -10.51
N LEU A 103 -19.56 11.82 -10.31
CA LEU A 103 -18.75 11.18 -11.34
C LEU A 103 -19.31 9.85 -11.84
N LEU A 104 -19.80 9.00 -10.94
CA LEU A 104 -20.32 7.69 -11.32
C LEU A 104 -21.57 7.83 -12.20
N ALA A 105 -22.48 8.73 -11.85
CA ALA A 105 -23.69 8.97 -12.64
C ALA A 105 -23.37 9.52 -14.04
N GLU A 106 -22.38 10.42 -14.16
CA GLU A 106 -21.91 10.94 -15.42
C GLU A 106 -21.30 9.85 -16.30
N LEU A 107 -20.40 9.03 -15.72
CA LEU A 107 -19.78 7.91 -16.41
C LEU A 107 -20.82 6.91 -16.95
N ILE A 108 -21.85 6.60 -16.16
CA ILE A 108 -22.92 5.67 -16.56
C ILE A 108 -23.74 6.24 -17.72
N LYS A 109 -24.06 7.55 -17.70
CA LYS A 109 -24.80 8.21 -18.79
C LYS A 109 -24.08 8.14 -20.14
N THR A 110 -22.74 8.09 -20.15
CA THR A 110 -21.95 7.96 -21.38
C THR A 110 -21.94 6.55 -21.97
N LYS A 111 -22.46 5.54 -21.22
CA LYS A 111 -22.45 4.14 -21.63
C LYS A 111 -23.79 3.74 -22.25
N ALA A 112 -23.75 3.17 -23.46
CA ALA A 112 -24.93 2.60 -24.10
C ALA A 112 -25.17 1.15 -23.59
N GLY A 113 -26.41 0.77 -23.36
CA GLY A 113 -26.79 -0.58 -22.93
C GLY A 113 -26.57 -0.83 -21.43
N LYS A 114 -26.10 -2.04 -21.07
CA LYS A 114 -25.75 -2.37 -19.68
C LYS A 114 -24.43 -1.70 -19.31
N PRO A 115 -24.40 -0.76 -18.35
CA PRO A 115 -23.17 -0.05 -18.02
C PRO A 115 -22.21 -0.99 -17.28
N LYS A 116 -20.97 -1.06 -17.78
CA LYS A 116 -19.85 -1.70 -17.10
C LYS A 116 -18.84 -0.65 -16.69
N ILE A 117 -18.60 -0.53 -15.39
CA ILE A 117 -17.60 0.35 -14.81
C ILE A 117 -16.45 -0.49 -14.28
N LYS A 118 -15.26 -0.18 -14.77
CA LYS A 118 -14.01 -0.75 -14.25
C LYS A 118 -13.18 0.35 -13.63
N ILE A 119 -12.81 0.18 -12.37
CA ILE A 119 -11.98 1.12 -11.61
C ILE A 119 -10.59 0.49 -11.41
N TRP A 120 -9.57 1.30 -11.64
CA TRP A 120 -8.21 0.96 -11.29
C TRP A 120 -7.78 1.73 -10.04
N SER A 121 -7.56 1.00 -8.93
CA SER A 121 -6.95 1.52 -7.71
C SER A 121 -5.43 1.35 -7.84
N ALA A 122 -4.76 2.43 -8.25
CA ALA A 122 -3.31 2.46 -8.41
C ALA A 122 -2.64 2.72 -7.05
N ALA A 123 -1.60 1.97 -6.70
CA ALA A 123 -0.98 1.95 -5.39
C ALA A 123 -1.99 1.61 -4.28
N SER A 124 -2.73 0.53 -4.49
CA SER A 124 -3.86 0.09 -3.66
C SER A 124 -3.46 -0.37 -2.25
N SER A 125 -2.17 -0.52 -1.98
CA SER A 125 -1.62 -1.00 -0.71
C SER A 125 -2.29 -2.33 -0.27
N SER A 126 -2.71 -2.44 0.98
CA SER A 126 -3.43 -3.60 1.52
C SER A 126 -4.91 -3.68 1.14
N GLY A 127 -5.35 -2.89 0.15
CA GLY A 127 -6.63 -3.04 -0.54
C GLY A 127 -7.80 -2.28 0.08
N GLU A 128 -7.60 -1.49 1.14
CA GLU A 128 -8.68 -0.78 1.83
C GLU A 128 -9.43 0.17 0.91
N GLU A 129 -8.75 0.85 -0.03
CA GLU A 129 -9.41 1.72 -1.01
C GLU A 129 -10.28 0.91 -1.97
N ALA A 130 -9.72 -0.13 -2.58
CA ALA A 130 -10.46 -0.99 -3.51
C ALA A 130 -11.68 -1.63 -2.83
N HIS A 131 -11.51 -2.17 -1.62
CA HIS A 131 -12.60 -2.75 -0.85
C HIS A 131 -13.62 -1.73 -0.35
N THR A 132 -13.21 -0.48 -0.07
CA THR A 132 -14.15 0.62 0.22
C THR A 132 -15.08 0.86 -0.96
N LEU A 133 -14.53 0.95 -2.18
CA LEU A 133 -15.33 1.13 -3.39
C LEU A 133 -16.27 -0.06 -3.64
N ALA A 134 -15.83 -1.28 -3.34
CA ALA A 134 -16.67 -2.47 -3.42
C ALA A 134 -17.83 -2.42 -2.40
N ILE A 135 -17.58 -1.97 -1.16
CA ILE A 135 -18.62 -1.77 -0.16
C ILE A 135 -19.62 -0.68 -0.62
N MET A 136 -19.15 0.45 -1.15
CA MET A 136 -20.01 1.51 -1.69
C MET A 136 -20.89 1.00 -2.84
N TYR A 137 -20.33 0.17 -3.73
CA TYR A 137 -21.12 -0.49 -4.78
C TYR A 137 -22.23 -1.37 -4.17
N LEU A 138 -21.92 -2.22 -3.21
CA LEU A 138 -22.87 -3.11 -2.56
C LEU A 138 -23.96 -2.35 -1.78
N GLU A 139 -23.60 -1.25 -1.11
CA GLU A 139 -24.53 -0.47 -0.29
C GLU A 139 -25.43 0.43 -1.12
N LYS A 140 -24.90 1.04 -2.17
CA LYS A 140 -25.59 2.14 -2.86
C LYS A 140 -25.73 1.89 -4.35
N TRP A 141 -24.63 1.65 -5.06
CA TRP A 141 -24.61 1.80 -6.51
C TRP A 141 -25.33 0.70 -7.25
N ARG A 142 -25.27 -0.54 -6.79
CA ARG A 142 -26.05 -1.64 -7.39
C ARG A 142 -27.56 -1.43 -7.31
N HIS A 143 -28.05 -0.70 -6.30
CA HIS A 143 -29.47 -0.37 -6.13
C HIS A 143 -29.86 0.87 -6.92
N LYS A 144 -28.99 1.89 -6.93
CA LYS A 144 -29.21 3.15 -7.67
C LYS A 144 -29.14 2.96 -9.18
N PHE A 145 -28.33 2.02 -9.65
CA PHE A 145 -28.08 1.72 -11.06
C PHE A 145 -28.31 0.23 -11.35
N PRO A 146 -29.56 -0.24 -11.49
CA PRO A 146 -29.86 -1.64 -11.78
C PRO A 146 -29.18 -2.10 -13.06
N GLY A 147 -28.50 -3.27 -13.00
CA GLY A 147 -27.75 -3.82 -14.13
C GLY A 147 -26.33 -3.28 -14.30
N LEU A 148 -25.87 -2.40 -13.41
CA LEU A 148 -24.46 -1.97 -13.38
C LEU A 148 -23.54 -3.15 -13.06
N GLU A 149 -22.64 -3.50 -13.99
CA GLU A 149 -21.51 -4.37 -13.73
C GLU A 149 -20.35 -3.53 -13.19
N PHE A 150 -19.75 -3.98 -12.08
CA PHE A 150 -18.71 -3.23 -11.38
C PHE A 150 -17.51 -4.14 -11.12
N GLU A 151 -16.33 -3.70 -11.55
CA GLU A 151 -15.06 -4.41 -11.39
C GLU A 151 -14.01 -3.45 -10.87
N ILE A 152 -13.22 -3.88 -9.91
CA ILE A 152 -12.10 -3.11 -9.37
C ILE A 152 -10.82 -3.91 -9.57
N VAL A 153 -9.75 -3.23 -10.01
CA VAL A 153 -8.41 -3.82 -10.10
C VAL A 153 -7.49 -2.99 -9.23
N GLY A 154 -6.99 -3.58 -8.15
CA GLY A 154 -5.95 -3.00 -7.30
C GLY A 154 -4.56 -3.44 -7.76
N THR A 155 -3.63 -2.49 -7.85
CA THR A 155 -2.21 -2.77 -8.10
C THR A 155 -1.33 -2.07 -7.10
N ASP A 156 -0.22 -2.70 -6.74
CA ASP A 156 0.79 -2.11 -5.87
C ASP A 156 2.17 -2.66 -6.24
N ILE A 157 3.22 -1.90 -5.95
CA ILE A 157 4.60 -2.32 -6.19
C ILE A 157 5.06 -3.37 -5.16
N SER A 158 4.44 -3.39 -3.97
CA SER A 158 4.72 -4.35 -2.91
C SER A 158 3.81 -5.58 -3.01
N PRO A 159 4.34 -6.76 -3.34
CA PRO A 159 3.55 -7.99 -3.35
C PRO A 159 2.99 -8.34 -1.97
N HIS A 160 3.72 -7.97 -0.90
CA HIS A 160 3.30 -8.25 0.47
C HIS A 160 1.96 -7.59 0.82
N VAL A 161 1.78 -6.31 0.47
CA VAL A 161 0.51 -5.62 0.77
C VAL A 161 -0.64 -6.15 -0.10
N LEU A 162 -0.36 -6.57 -1.34
CA LEU A 162 -1.36 -7.24 -2.19
C LEU A 162 -1.81 -8.60 -1.61
N ASP A 163 -0.91 -9.32 -0.94
CA ASP A 163 -1.27 -10.56 -0.25
C ASP A 163 -2.17 -10.30 0.97
N ILE A 164 -1.98 -9.17 1.68
CA ILE A 164 -2.90 -8.74 2.75
C ILE A 164 -4.27 -8.41 2.14
N ALA A 165 -4.30 -7.67 1.03
CA ALA A 165 -5.54 -7.35 0.31
C ALA A 165 -6.32 -8.62 -0.09
N ARG A 166 -5.63 -9.60 -0.69
CA ARG A 166 -6.24 -10.88 -1.10
C ARG A 166 -6.78 -11.68 0.09
N LYS A 167 -6.07 -11.69 1.22
CA LYS A 167 -6.52 -12.35 2.45
C LYS A 167 -7.72 -11.64 3.07
N GLY A 168 -7.79 -10.32 2.94
CA GLY A 168 -8.85 -9.50 3.52
C GLY A 168 -8.88 -9.54 5.05
N VAL A 169 -7.71 -9.67 5.69
CA VAL A 169 -7.60 -9.70 7.16
C VAL A 169 -6.92 -8.43 7.65
N TYR A 170 -7.64 -7.68 8.46
CA TYR A 170 -7.26 -6.34 8.88
C TYR A 170 -7.18 -6.22 10.41
N ARG A 171 -6.63 -5.11 10.88
CA ARG A 171 -6.58 -4.73 12.30
C ARG A 171 -7.48 -3.53 12.56
N GLN A 172 -7.76 -3.22 13.82
CA GLN A 172 -8.59 -2.11 14.27
C GLN A 172 -8.28 -0.78 13.56
N TYR A 173 -6.98 -0.50 13.31
CA TYR A 173 -6.56 0.74 12.65
C TYR A 173 -7.16 0.89 11.24
N ALA A 174 -7.24 -0.19 10.48
CA ALA A 174 -7.78 -0.17 9.13
C ALA A 174 -9.27 0.22 9.09
N VAL A 175 -10.05 -0.22 10.06
CA VAL A 175 -11.52 -0.03 10.11
C VAL A 175 -11.96 1.17 10.95
N ARG A 176 -11.04 1.99 11.45
CA ARG A 176 -11.32 3.07 12.41
C ARG A 176 -12.32 4.13 11.94
N ASN A 177 -12.44 4.35 10.63
CA ASN A 177 -13.37 5.32 10.03
C ASN A 177 -14.70 4.70 9.56
N MET A 178 -14.89 3.40 9.82
CA MET A 178 -16.13 2.72 9.42
C MET A 178 -17.20 2.86 10.48
N SER A 179 -18.45 2.98 10.05
CA SER A 179 -19.57 2.89 10.98
C SER A 179 -19.68 1.47 11.56
N PRO A 180 -20.20 1.33 12.79
CA PRO A 180 -20.40 0.01 13.40
C PRO A 180 -21.31 -0.91 12.56
N GLU A 181 -22.32 -0.35 11.89
CA GLU A 181 -23.28 -1.08 11.04
C GLU A 181 -22.56 -1.70 9.83
N ILE A 182 -21.77 -0.90 9.11
CA ILE A 182 -20.99 -1.35 7.94
C ILE A 182 -19.93 -2.36 8.37
N THR A 183 -19.25 -2.10 9.48
CA THR A 183 -18.26 -3.03 10.02
C THR A 183 -18.89 -4.38 10.36
N LYS A 184 -20.04 -4.39 11.07
CA LYS A 184 -20.76 -5.63 11.43
C LYS A 184 -21.27 -6.38 10.19
N LYS A 185 -21.67 -5.65 9.15
CA LYS A 185 -22.21 -6.24 7.92
C LYS A 185 -21.15 -6.93 7.06
N TYR A 186 -19.97 -6.31 6.92
CA TYR A 186 -18.94 -6.76 5.97
C TYR A 186 -17.73 -7.41 6.62
N PHE A 187 -17.63 -7.41 7.95
CA PHE A 187 -16.50 -8.02 8.64
C PHE A 187 -16.97 -9.00 9.72
N ARG A 188 -16.30 -10.13 9.76
CA ARG A 188 -16.32 -11.03 10.91
C ARG A 188 -15.15 -10.69 11.83
N VAL A 189 -15.44 -10.40 13.08
CA VAL A 189 -14.41 -10.12 14.09
C VAL A 189 -13.96 -11.43 14.73
N ASN A 190 -12.64 -11.64 14.78
CA ASN A 190 -12.01 -12.78 15.42
C ASN A 190 -10.82 -12.27 16.28
N GLY A 191 -11.02 -12.11 17.59
CA GLY A 191 -10.06 -11.46 18.47
C GLY A 191 -9.78 -10.02 18.01
N SER A 192 -8.52 -9.74 17.64
CA SER A 192 -8.10 -8.43 17.12
C SER A 192 -8.18 -8.32 15.61
N GLU A 193 -8.70 -9.33 14.92
CA GLU A 193 -8.76 -9.39 13.47
C GLU A 193 -10.16 -9.08 12.95
N TYR A 194 -10.20 -8.30 11.87
CA TYR A 194 -11.38 -7.96 11.08
C TYR A 194 -11.25 -8.66 9.74
N ILE A 195 -12.04 -9.71 9.53
CA ILE A 195 -11.99 -10.56 8.33
C ILE A 195 -13.09 -10.09 7.38
N LEU A 196 -12.69 -9.56 6.23
CA LEU A 196 -13.58 -9.04 5.20
C LEU A 196 -14.39 -10.17 4.55
N SER A 197 -15.65 -9.90 4.27
CA SER A 197 -16.55 -10.86 3.62
C SER A 197 -16.12 -11.19 2.19
N ASP A 198 -16.42 -12.42 1.75
CA ASP A 198 -16.16 -12.87 0.38
C ASP A 198 -16.94 -12.07 -0.67
N GLU A 199 -18.13 -11.59 -0.32
CA GLU A 199 -18.96 -10.76 -1.20
C GLU A 199 -18.21 -9.50 -1.66
N VAL A 200 -17.51 -8.82 -0.74
CA VAL A 200 -16.71 -7.64 -1.06
C VAL A 200 -15.47 -8.04 -1.88
N ARG A 201 -14.74 -9.08 -1.44
CA ARG A 201 -13.48 -9.50 -2.09
C ARG A 201 -13.64 -9.96 -3.54
N ARG A 202 -14.81 -10.49 -3.91
CA ARG A 202 -15.10 -10.94 -5.28
C ARG A 202 -15.28 -9.83 -6.30
N ILE A 203 -15.42 -8.58 -5.86
CA ILE A 203 -15.57 -7.42 -6.73
C ILE A 203 -14.20 -6.86 -7.14
N CYS A 204 -13.12 -7.22 -6.38
CA CYS A 204 -11.76 -6.73 -6.58
C CYS A 204 -10.87 -7.82 -7.20
#